data_61fa3fa2dae7479761541be88921734c
#
_entry.id   61fa3fa2dae7479761541be88921734c
#
_cell.length_a   1.000
_cell.length_b   1.000
_cell.length_c   1.000
_cell.angle_alpha   90.00
_cell.angle_beta   90.00
_cell.angle_gamma   90.00
#
_symmetry.space_group_name_H-M   'P 1'
#
loop_
_entity.id
_entity.type
_entity.pdbx_description
1 polymer ?
#
loop_
_entity_poly.entity_id
_entity_poly.type
_entity_poly.pdbx_seq_one_letter_code
_entity_poly.pdbx_strand_id
1 'polypeptide(L)'
;MIGRIQDHLEAIYGITCQARAETFVVDTEAAVLLGSTGRSDEELLVAEGEGEGELELALYLAPSLLARLKHYEGAPVGNVLDGDLDGYCQVAEGVSHFLYVAHTAAHGRALSLLELELQAEVDKFAVCLLHRWGEGVLAWAQELMRRLFERISYLPRLSVQERWRYEEANRLSRNFCTRLLGHVAERRLDRLLSELRYAYRLGAEAKLRHFSHGT
;
A
#
# COMPACT_ATOMS: atom_id res chain seq x y z
N MET A 1 8.68 1.96 12.42
CA MET A 1 8.43 1.34 11.10
C MET A 1 7.45 2.18 10.28
N ILE A 2 6.27 2.49 10.80
CA ILE A 2 5.19 3.24 10.13
C ILE A 2 5.70 4.52 9.48
N GLY A 3 6.31 5.43 10.26
CA GLY A 3 6.84 6.69 9.72
C GLY A 3 7.90 6.50 8.62
N ARG A 4 8.75 5.46 8.71
CA ARG A 4 9.75 5.14 7.66
C ARG A 4 9.10 4.71 6.34
N ILE A 5 7.98 3.98 6.41
CA ILE A 5 7.22 3.58 5.23
C ILE A 5 6.54 4.81 4.61
N GLN A 6 5.94 5.67 5.45
CA GLN A 6 5.34 6.92 5.00
C GLN A 6 6.38 7.80 4.30
N ASP A 7 7.52 8.07 4.93
CA ASP A 7 8.59 8.89 4.33
C ASP A 7 9.04 8.33 2.98
N HIS A 8 9.12 7.00 2.85
CA HIS A 8 9.51 6.35 1.61
C HIS A 8 8.44 6.49 0.51
N LEU A 9 7.16 6.29 0.85
CA LEU A 9 6.05 6.49 -0.10
C LEU A 9 5.97 7.96 -0.55
N GLU A 10 6.11 8.92 0.37
CA GLU A 10 6.16 10.34 0.04
C GLU A 10 7.29 10.67 -0.94
N ALA A 11 8.48 10.11 -0.72
CA ALA A 11 9.63 10.28 -1.61
C ALA A 11 9.39 9.64 -2.99
N ILE A 12 8.81 8.44 -3.04
CA ILE A 12 8.47 7.73 -4.29
C ILE A 12 7.53 8.59 -5.13
N TYR A 13 6.44 9.08 -4.53
CA TYR A 13 5.39 9.82 -5.25
C TYR A 13 5.65 11.32 -5.39
N GLY A 14 6.64 11.84 -4.67
CA GLY A 14 6.93 13.28 -4.64
C GLY A 14 5.75 14.06 -4.08
N ILE A 15 5.20 13.58 -2.98
CA ILE A 15 4.11 14.21 -2.22
C ILE A 15 4.57 14.51 -0.79
N THR A 16 3.83 15.33 -0.10
CA THR A 16 4.01 15.59 1.33
C THR A 16 2.65 15.57 2.00
N CYS A 17 2.50 14.75 3.02
CA CYS A 17 1.32 14.72 3.88
C CYS A 17 1.66 15.37 5.22
N GLN A 18 0.85 16.34 5.66
CA GLN A 18 1.08 16.99 6.97
C GLN A 18 0.76 16.06 8.13
N ALA A 19 -0.18 15.13 7.90
CA ALA A 19 -0.56 14.13 8.90
C ALA A 19 0.42 12.95 8.89
N ARG A 20 0.76 12.46 10.08
CA ARG A 20 1.66 11.30 10.25
C ARG A 20 0.84 10.07 10.61
N ALA A 21 0.86 9.05 9.76
CA ALA A 21 0.09 7.81 9.94
C ALA A 21 0.28 7.21 11.34
N GLU A 22 1.48 7.29 11.89
CA GLU A 22 1.80 6.80 13.24
C GLU A 22 1.00 7.47 14.37
N THR A 23 0.51 8.70 14.16
CA THR A 23 -0.31 9.40 15.16
C THR A 23 -1.79 9.05 15.08
N PHE A 24 -2.19 8.33 14.04
CA PHE A 24 -3.55 7.83 13.83
C PHE A 24 -3.72 6.35 14.20
N VAL A 25 -2.65 5.71 14.67
CA VAL A 25 -2.73 4.31 15.11
C VAL A 25 -3.56 4.22 16.38
N VAL A 26 -4.55 3.34 16.33
CA VAL A 26 -5.47 3.07 17.44
C VAL A 26 -5.29 1.64 17.96
N ASP A 27 -5.62 1.42 19.22
CA ASP A 27 -5.65 0.09 19.80
C ASP A 27 -6.89 -0.71 19.39
N THR A 28 -6.96 -1.97 19.81
CA THR A 28 -8.05 -2.88 19.43
C THR A 28 -9.41 -2.41 19.99
N GLU A 29 -9.43 -1.83 21.19
CA GLU A 29 -10.67 -1.38 21.81
C GLU A 29 -11.25 -0.17 21.06
N ALA A 30 -10.42 0.81 20.78
CA ALA A 30 -10.80 1.97 19.98
C ALA A 30 -11.20 1.57 18.55
N ALA A 31 -10.48 0.66 17.91
CA ALA A 31 -10.83 0.17 16.57
C ALA A 31 -12.23 -0.46 16.54
N VAL A 32 -12.57 -1.30 17.52
CA VAL A 32 -13.90 -1.92 17.63
C VAL A 32 -14.99 -0.86 17.82
N LEU A 33 -14.75 0.15 18.66
CA LEU A 33 -15.69 1.27 18.85
C LEU A 33 -15.91 2.09 17.57
N LEU A 34 -14.89 2.19 16.73
CA LEU A 34 -14.94 2.87 15.43
C LEU A 34 -15.48 1.98 14.29
N GLY A 35 -15.89 0.74 14.59
CA GLY A 35 -16.54 -0.14 13.62
C GLY A 35 -15.63 -1.15 12.93
N SER A 36 -14.40 -1.35 13.44
CA SER A 36 -13.53 -2.42 12.93
C SER A 36 -14.22 -3.77 12.99
N THR A 37 -14.04 -4.56 11.95
CA THR A 37 -14.57 -5.93 11.88
C THR A 37 -13.71 -6.95 12.62
N GLY A 38 -12.47 -6.59 12.96
CA GLY A 38 -11.49 -7.49 13.58
C GLY A 38 -11.08 -8.66 12.69
N ARG A 39 -11.29 -8.57 11.37
CA ARG A 39 -10.99 -9.66 10.42
C ARG A 39 -9.59 -9.58 9.83
N SER A 40 -8.98 -8.40 9.88
CA SER A 40 -7.65 -8.13 9.33
C SER A 40 -6.71 -7.66 10.42
N ASP A 41 -5.41 -7.92 10.25
CA ASP A 41 -4.35 -7.40 11.10
C ASP A 41 -4.05 -5.91 10.80
N GLU A 42 -4.60 -5.38 9.72
CA GLU A 42 -4.52 -3.99 9.27
C GLU A 42 -5.91 -3.53 8.80
N GLU A 43 -6.35 -2.34 9.21
CA GLU A 43 -7.61 -1.75 8.75
C GLU A 43 -7.54 -0.21 8.85
N LEU A 44 -7.82 0.51 7.75
CA LEU A 44 -8.04 1.95 7.79
C LEU A 44 -9.54 2.23 8.00
N LEU A 45 -9.87 2.85 9.13
CA LEU A 45 -11.22 3.28 9.47
C LEU A 45 -11.38 4.73 9.04
N VAL A 46 -12.46 5.02 8.32
CA VAL A 46 -12.75 6.35 7.78
C VAL A 46 -14.18 6.73 8.17
N ALA A 47 -14.34 7.89 8.79
CA ALA A 47 -15.64 8.47 9.09
C ALA A 47 -15.72 9.89 8.52
N GLU A 48 -16.94 10.40 8.32
CA GLU A 48 -17.17 11.82 8.03
C GLU A 48 -17.00 12.63 9.32
N GLY A 49 -16.20 13.69 9.28
CA GLY A 49 -16.01 14.62 10.39
C GLY A 49 -17.18 15.59 10.54
N GLU A 50 -17.12 16.45 11.54
CA GLU A 50 -18.20 17.42 11.82
C GLU A 50 -18.27 18.57 10.80
N GLY A 51 -17.17 18.84 10.06
CA GLY A 51 -17.09 19.87 9.02
C GLY A 51 -17.39 19.31 7.61
N GLU A 52 -17.84 20.18 6.71
CA GLU A 52 -18.10 19.82 5.32
C GLU A 52 -16.80 19.36 4.64
N GLY A 53 -16.75 18.07 4.24
CA GLY A 53 -15.58 17.44 3.60
C GLY A 53 -14.46 17.06 4.56
N GLU A 54 -14.64 17.19 5.88
CA GLU A 54 -13.69 16.65 6.85
C GLU A 54 -13.80 15.14 6.97
N LEU A 55 -12.63 14.48 7.02
CA LEU A 55 -12.53 13.03 7.26
C LEU A 55 -11.81 12.79 8.58
N GLU A 56 -12.41 11.92 9.38
CA GLU A 56 -11.76 11.33 10.54
C GLU A 56 -11.15 9.99 10.13
N LEU A 57 -9.87 9.83 10.41
CA LEU A 57 -9.12 8.63 10.08
C LEU A 57 -8.62 7.95 11.34
N ALA A 58 -8.67 6.63 11.37
CA ALA A 58 -7.98 5.83 12.37
C ALA A 58 -7.34 4.61 11.69
N LEU A 59 -6.08 4.35 12.01
CA LEU A 59 -5.33 3.22 11.47
C LEU A 59 -5.23 2.13 12.53
N TYR A 60 -5.88 1.02 12.31
CA TYR A 60 -5.70 -0.16 13.14
C TYR A 60 -4.58 -1.03 12.58
N LEU A 61 -3.64 -1.38 13.45
CA LEU A 61 -2.60 -2.38 13.19
C LEU A 61 -2.58 -3.34 14.38
N ALA A 62 -2.79 -4.62 14.14
CA ALA A 62 -2.89 -5.62 15.20
C ALA A 62 -1.67 -5.58 16.12
N PRO A 63 -1.85 -5.66 17.44
CA PRO A 63 -0.73 -5.69 18.38
C PRO A 63 0.30 -6.78 18.11
N SER A 64 -0.16 -7.95 17.62
CA SER A 64 0.69 -9.05 17.18
C SER A 64 1.59 -8.69 16.00
N LEU A 65 1.04 -7.96 15.02
CA LEU A 65 1.78 -7.45 13.86
C LEU A 65 2.86 -6.45 14.31
N LEU A 66 2.48 -5.48 15.14
CA LEU A 66 3.41 -4.49 15.68
C LEU A 66 4.50 -5.14 16.54
N ALA A 67 4.16 -6.12 17.35
CA ALA A 67 5.12 -6.85 18.18
C ALA A 67 6.16 -7.63 17.34
N ARG A 68 5.74 -8.27 16.25
CA ARG A 68 6.65 -8.93 15.29
C ARG A 68 7.63 -7.94 14.69
N LEU A 69 7.14 -6.81 14.22
CA LEU A 69 7.98 -5.80 13.56
C LEU A 69 8.84 -4.99 14.51
N LYS A 70 8.48 -4.90 15.79
CA LYS A 70 9.31 -4.25 16.82
C LYS A 70 10.70 -4.85 16.91
N HIS A 71 10.83 -6.14 16.60
CA HIS A 71 12.13 -6.84 16.59
C HIS A 71 13.11 -6.24 15.58
N TYR A 72 12.62 -5.56 14.55
CA TYR A 72 13.40 -4.89 13.51
C TYR A 72 13.54 -3.37 13.73
N GLU A 73 13.16 -2.86 14.90
CA GLU A 73 13.26 -1.44 15.19
C GLU A 73 14.72 -1.01 15.17
N GLY A 74 15.04 0.06 14.42
CA GLY A 74 16.41 0.53 14.22
C GLY A 74 17.23 -0.28 13.19
N ALA A 75 16.77 -1.45 12.76
CA ALA A 75 17.47 -2.23 11.74
C ALA A 75 17.26 -1.66 10.32
N PRO A 76 18.18 -1.95 9.38
CA PRO A 76 17.93 -1.71 7.96
C PRO A 76 16.67 -2.43 7.48
N VAL A 77 15.89 -1.80 6.58
CA VAL A 77 14.66 -2.39 6.04
C VAL A 77 14.92 -3.74 5.35
N GLY A 78 16.09 -3.91 4.73
CA GLY A 78 16.48 -5.19 4.15
C GLY A 78 16.32 -6.39 5.10
N ASN A 79 16.63 -6.20 6.40
CA ASN A 79 16.49 -7.27 7.38
C ASN A 79 15.03 -7.67 7.62
N VAL A 80 14.11 -6.68 7.58
CA VAL A 80 12.68 -6.94 7.67
C VAL A 80 12.18 -7.69 6.44
N LEU A 81 12.60 -7.25 5.25
CA LEU A 81 12.22 -7.90 3.99
C LEU A 81 12.69 -9.35 3.89
N ASP A 82 13.80 -9.69 4.56
CA ASP A 82 14.30 -11.07 4.63
C ASP A 82 13.60 -11.89 5.70
N GLY A 83 13.28 -11.29 6.84
CA GLY A 83 12.75 -12.00 8.00
C GLY A 83 11.24 -12.02 8.10
N ASP A 84 10.54 -10.93 7.74
CA ASP A 84 9.09 -10.80 7.84
C ASP A 84 8.53 -9.86 6.75
N LEU A 85 8.67 -10.29 5.48
CA LEU A 85 8.12 -9.54 4.34
C LEU A 85 6.61 -9.34 4.46
N ASP A 86 5.89 -10.36 4.91
CA ASP A 86 4.44 -10.33 5.05
C ASP A 86 4.00 -9.25 6.04
N GLY A 87 4.58 -9.26 7.24
CA GLY A 87 4.30 -8.22 8.24
C GLY A 87 4.67 -6.81 7.77
N TYR A 88 5.79 -6.67 7.04
CA TYR A 88 6.16 -5.40 6.45
C TYR A 88 5.12 -4.92 5.42
N CYS A 89 4.65 -5.82 4.56
CA CYS A 89 3.63 -5.51 3.56
C CYS A 89 2.28 -5.14 4.16
N GLN A 90 1.86 -5.78 5.27
CA GLN A 90 0.63 -5.42 5.97
C GLN A 90 0.71 -3.99 6.54
N VAL A 91 1.83 -3.60 7.17
CA VAL A 91 2.00 -2.21 7.62
C VAL A 91 2.10 -1.24 6.45
N ALA A 92 2.77 -1.64 5.35
CA ALA A 92 2.85 -0.81 4.15
C ALA A 92 1.47 -0.58 3.50
N GLU A 93 0.59 -1.58 3.55
CA GLU A 93 -0.81 -1.50 3.10
C GLU A 93 -1.57 -0.44 3.89
N GLY A 94 -1.56 -0.52 5.23
CA GLY A 94 -2.25 0.47 6.07
C GLY A 94 -1.71 1.89 5.92
N VAL A 95 -0.39 2.05 5.81
CA VAL A 95 0.21 3.37 5.55
C VAL A 95 -0.14 3.88 4.15
N SER A 96 -0.18 3.00 3.15
CA SER A 96 -0.62 3.34 1.79
C SER A 96 -2.07 3.82 1.78
N HIS A 97 -2.97 3.07 2.41
CA HIS A 97 -4.37 3.45 2.55
C HIS A 97 -4.50 4.83 3.19
N PHE A 98 -3.84 5.05 4.32
CA PHE A 98 -3.84 6.35 5.01
C PHE A 98 -3.38 7.49 4.11
N LEU A 99 -2.21 7.34 3.48
CA LEU A 99 -1.65 8.39 2.61
C LEU A 99 -2.53 8.66 1.39
N TYR A 100 -3.06 7.61 0.77
CA TYR A 100 -3.83 7.75 -0.45
C TYR A 100 -5.20 8.40 -0.17
N VAL A 101 -5.86 8.05 0.94
CA VAL A 101 -7.09 8.71 1.41
C VAL A 101 -6.80 10.18 1.73
N ALA A 102 -5.79 10.47 2.54
CA ALA A 102 -5.43 11.84 2.91
C ALA A 102 -5.08 12.69 1.67
N HIS A 103 -4.31 12.13 0.73
CA HIS A 103 -3.93 12.82 -0.51
C HIS A 103 -5.15 13.10 -1.41
N THR A 104 -6.02 12.12 -1.62
CA THR A 104 -7.20 12.27 -2.49
C THR A 104 -8.20 13.25 -1.90
N ALA A 105 -8.43 13.19 -0.58
CA ALA A 105 -9.29 14.14 0.14
C ALA A 105 -8.77 15.58 0.03
N ALA A 106 -7.46 15.80 0.23
CA ALA A 106 -6.85 17.13 0.10
C ALA A 106 -6.99 17.74 -1.31
N HIS A 107 -7.26 16.90 -2.32
CA HIS A 107 -7.48 17.33 -3.71
C HIS A 107 -8.96 17.30 -4.11
N GLY A 108 -9.90 17.11 -3.16
CA GLY A 108 -11.33 17.08 -3.42
C GLY A 108 -11.76 15.93 -4.36
N ARG A 109 -11.02 14.82 -4.37
CA ARG A 109 -11.29 13.69 -5.26
C ARG A 109 -12.10 12.60 -4.55
N ALA A 110 -13.12 12.09 -5.24
CA ALA A 110 -13.77 10.86 -4.82
C ALA A 110 -12.82 9.68 -4.98
N LEU A 111 -12.89 8.74 -4.04
CA LEU A 111 -12.07 7.54 -3.98
C LEU A 111 -12.96 6.30 -3.95
N SER A 112 -12.69 5.32 -4.80
CA SER A 112 -13.34 4.02 -4.74
C SER A 112 -12.50 3.01 -3.93
N LEU A 113 -13.17 2.06 -3.28
CA LEU A 113 -12.47 1.00 -2.56
C LEU A 113 -11.56 0.17 -3.47
N LEU A 114 -11.95 -0.07 -4.74
CA LEU A 114 -11.09 -0.77 -5.69
C LEU A 114 -9.81 0.02 -6.00
N GLU A 115 -9.92 1.34 -6.16
CA GLU A 115 -8.77 2.21 -6.39
C GLU A 115 -7.81 2.21 -5.20
N LEU A 116 -8.36 2.16 -3.99
CA LEU A 116 -7.59 2.10 -2.74
C LEU A 116 -6.77 0.80 -2.65
N GLU A 117 -7.43 -0.34 -2.82
CA GLU A 117 -6.77 -1.66 -2.82
C GLU A 117 -5.69 -1.77 -3.90
N LEU A 118 -6.02 -1.29 -5.10
CA LEU A 118 -5.12 -1.30 -6.24
C LEU A 118 -3.86 -0.48 -5.98
N GLN A 119 -4.01 0.70 -5.36
CA GLN A 119 -2.86 1.53 -5.00
C GLN A 119 -2.00 0.85 -3.94
N ALA A 120 -2.60 0.25 -2.92
CA ALA A 120 -1.86 -0.43 -1.87
C ALA A 120 -1.04 -1.63 -2.40
N GLU A 121 -1.58 -2.39 -3.34
CA GLU A 121 -0.84 -3.48 -3.99
C GLU A 121 0.40 -2.97 -4.75
N VAL A 122 0.28 -1.84 -5.46
CA VAL A 122 1.41 -1.21 -6.14
C VAL A 122 2.42 -0.66 -5.13
N ASP A 123 1.95 -0.07 -4.05
CA ASP A 123 2.81 0.53 -3.02
C ASP A 123 3.63 -0.53 -2.29
N LYS A 124 3.04 -1.68 -1.95
CA LYS A 124 3.77 -2.83 -1.40
C LYS A 124 4.93 -3.25 -2.31
N PHE A 125 4.66 -3.39 -3.61
CA PHE A 125 5.70 -3.70 -4.60
C PHE A 125 6.76 -2.61 -4.66
N ALA A 126 6.36 -1.34 -4.78
CA ALA A 126 7.28 -0.21 -4.97
C ALA A 126 8.22 -0.01 -3.77
N VAL A 127 7.67 -0.01 -2.52
CA VAL A 127 8.51 0.18 -1.33
C VAL A 127 9.49 -0.98 -1.13
N CYS A 128 9.06 -2.23 -1.33
CA CYS A 128 9.93 -3.40 -1.21
C CYS A 128 11.01 -3.42 -2.29
N LEU A 129 10.66 -3.06 -3.54
CA LEU A 129 11.58 -3.00 -4.66
C LEU A 129 12.68 -1.95 -4.42
N LEU A 130 12.27 -0.73 -4.06
CA LEU A 130 13.18 0.41 -3.99
C LEU A 130 14.11 0.38 -2.79
N HIS A 131 13.75 -0.33 -1.71
CA HIS A 131 14.69 -0.59 -0.62
C HIS A 131 15.89 -1.46 -1.02
N ARG A 132 15.80 -2.19 -2.13
CA ARG A 132 16.86 -3.03 -2.69
C ARG A 132 17.26 -2.64 -4.11
N TRP A 133 17.08 -1.37 -4.43
CA TRP A 133 17.50 -0.87 -5.73
C TRP A 133 19.03 -0.91 -5.85
N GLY A 134 19.54 -1.73 -6.78
CA GLY A 134 20.97 -1.92 -6.97
C GLY A 134 21.30 -3.20 -7.73
N GLU A 135 22.41 -3.82 -7.37
CA GLU A 135 22.78 -5.11 -7.95
C GLU A 135 21.75 -6.19 -7.59
N GLY A 136 21.37 -7.01 -8.58
CA GLY A 136 20.38 -8.07 -8.38
C GLY A 136 18.92 -7.58 -8.30
N VAL A 137 18.64 -6.29 -8.53
CA VAL A 137 17.28 -5.73 -8.38
C VAL A 137 16.25 -6.44 -9.27
N LEU A 138 16.61 -6.90 -10.46
CA LEU A 138 15.68 -7.61 -11.35
C LEU A 138 15.25 -8.96 -10.76
N ALA A 139 16.19 -9.73 -10.24
CA ALA A 139 15.88 -11.00 -9.59
C ALA A 139 15.00 -10.78 -8.34
N TRP A 140 15.26 -9.74 -7.57
CA TRP A 140 14.42 -9.33 -6.45
C TRP A 140 13.02 -8.90 -6.90
N ALA A 141 12.90 -8.10 -7.96
CA ALA A 141 11.62 -7.69 -8.51
C ALA A 141 10.77 -8.89 -8.96
N GLN A 142 11.39 -9.88 -9.62
CA GLN A 142 10.72 -11.11 -10.03
C GLN A 142 10.24 -11.94 -8.83
N GLU A 143 11.05 -12.02 -7.78
CA GLU A 143 10.65 -12.69 -6.53
C GLU A 143 9.49 -11.96 -5.83
N LEU A 144 9.51 -10.61 -5.81
CA LEU A 144 8.38 -9.81 -5.30
C LEU A 144 7.11 -10.06 -6.10
N MET A 145 7.19 -10.07 -7.43
CA MET A 145 6.03 -10.38 -8.28
C MET A 145 5.40 -11.72 -7.90
N ARG A 146 6.24 -12.75 -7.71
CA ARG A 146 5.79 -14.08 -7.33
C ARG A 146 5.16 -14.10 -5.93
N ARG A 147 5.74 -13.38 -4.96
CA ARG A 147 5.25 -13.37 -3.57
C ARG A 147 3.97 -12.55 -3.43
N LEU A 148 3.92 -11.36 -4.02
CA LEU A 148 2.81 -10.42 -3.84
C LEU A 148 1.61 -10.73 -4.73
N PHE A 149 1.81 -11.29 -5.92
CA PHE A 149 0.73 -11.40 -6.91
C PHE A 149 0.36 -12.85 -7.31
N GLU A 150 1.21 -13.84 -7.03
CA GLU A 150 0.95 -15.24 -7.44
C GLU A 150 0.68 -16.17 -6.26
N ARG A 151 1.19 -15.85 -5.06
CA ARG A 151 1.01 -16.64 -3.85
C ARG A 151 0.08 -15.94 -2.86
N ILE A 152 -1.12 -15.62 -3.33
CA ILE A 152 -2.08 -14.86 -2.54
C ILE A 152 -2.94 -15.81 -1.71
N SER A 153 -3.16 -15.44 -0.46
CA SER A 153 -4.16 -16.03 0.41
C SER A 153 -5.15 -14.94 0.82
N TYR A 154 -6.38 -15.04 0.36
CA TYR A 154 -7.42 -14.12 0.76
C TYR A 154 -7.97 -14.47 2.14
N LEU A 155 -8.42 -13.45 2.86
CA LEU A 155 -9.10 -13.63 4.15
C LEU A 155 -10.27 -14.61 4.03
N PRO A 156 -10.48 -15.48 5.03
CA PRO A 156 -11.64 -16.35 5.06
C PRO A 156 -12.92 -15.52 5.23
N ARG A 157 -14.01 -15.99 4.60
CA ARG A 157 -15.35 -15.39 4.73
C ARG A 157 -15.52 -13.99 4.13
N LEU A 158 -14.78 -13.67 3.06
CA LEU A 158 -15.09 -12.48 2.24
C LEU A 158 -16.45 -12.65 1.58
N SER A 159 -17.20 -11.56 1.50
CA SER A 159 -18.37 -11.47 0.60
C SER A 159 -17.93 -11.63 -0.86
N VAL A 160 -18.88 -11.94 -1.73
CA VAL A 160 -18.61 -12.04 -3.19
C VAL A 160 -18.01 -10.73 -3.73
N GLN A 161 -18.52 -9.60 -3.26
CA GLN A 161 -18.08 -8.27 -3.69
C GLN A 161 -16.68 -7.93 -3.20
N GLU A 162 -16.36 -8.24 -1.92
CA GLU A 162 -15.00 -8.04 -1.38
C GLU A 162 -14.00 -8.92 -2.11
N ARG A 163 -14.31 -10.21 -2.31
CA ARG A 163 -13.45 -11.13 -3.05
C ARG A 163 -13.17 -10.63 -4.46
N TRP A 164 -14.22 -10.23 -5.20
CA TRP A 164 -14.06 -9.65 -6.53
C TRP A 164 -13.15 -8.42 -6.51
N ARG A 165 -13.33 -7.54 -5.53
CA ARG A 165 -12.50 -6.33 -5.40
C ARG A 165 -11.02 -6.65 -5.21
N TYR A 166 -10.70 -7.57 -4.31
CA TYR A 166 -9.31 -7.99 -4.07
C TYR A 166 -8.70 -8.74 -5.26
N GLU A 167 -9.45 -9.63 -5.90
CA GLU A 167 -9.01 -10.34 -7.09
C GLU A 167 -8.73 -9.38 -8.25
N GLU A 168 -9.60 -8.39 -8.46
CA GLU A 168 -9.45 -7.40 -9.52
C GLU A 168 -8.32 -6.42 -9.22
N ALA A 169 -8.19 -5.95 -7.99
CA ALA A 169 -7.07 -5.11 -7.56
C ALA A 169 -5.74 -5.82 -7.80
N ASN A 170 -5.62 -7.08 -7.37
CA ASN A 170 -4.43 -7.88 -7.59
C ASN A 170 -4.13 -8.07 -9.08
N ARG A 171 -5.11 -8.44 -9.89
CA ARG A 171 -4.96 -8.65 -11.33
C ARG A 171 -4.42 -7.40 -12.04
N LEU A 172 -5.02 -6.24 -11.75
CA LEU A 172 -4.65 -4.97 -12.36
C LEU A 172 -3.28 -4.49 -11.90
N SER A 173 -2.99 -4.58 -10.60
CA SER A 173 -1.70 -4.19 -10.03
C SER A 173 -0.57 -5.08 -10.55
N ARG A 174 -0.82 -6.39 -10.68
CA ARG A 174 0.12 -7.32 -11.31
C ARG A 174 0.46 -6.89 -12.73
N ASN A 175 -0.54 -6.56 -13.55
CA ASN A 175 -0.32 -6.09 -14.93
C ASN A 175 0.55 -4.84 -14.96
N PHE A 176 0.24 -3.86 -14.12
CA PHE A 176 1.00 -2.63 -14.03
C PHE A 176 2.44 -2.88 -13.56
N CYS A 177 2.64 -3.62 -12.47
CA CYS A 177 3.97 -3.95 -11.96
C CYS A 177 4.79 -4.79 -12.95
N THR A 178 4.15 -5.67 -13.74
CA THR A 178 4.83 -6.40 -14.80
C THR A 178 5.45 -5.46 -15.85
N ARG A 179 4.73 -4.39 -16.24
CA ARG A 179 5.29 -3.38 -17.17
C ARG A 179 6.48 -2.64 -16.57
N LEU A 180 6.45 -2.39 -15.25
CA LEU A 180 7.56 -1.74 -14.57
C LEU A 180 8.85 -2.57 -14.61
N LEU A 181 8.77 -3.90 -14.73
CA LEU A 181 9.95 -4.77 -14.83
C LEU A 181 10.87 -4.40 -16.00
N GLY A 182 10.34 -3.82 -17.08
CA GLY A 182 11.16 -3.30 -18.18
C GLY A 182 12.13 -2.22 -17.72
N HIS A 183 11.63 -1.25 -16.92
CA HIS A 183 12.48 -0.20 -16.34
C HIS A 183 13.47 -0.75 -15.30
N VAL A 184 13.06 -1.77 -14.55
CA VAL A 184 13.94 -2.46 -13.59
C VAL A 184 15.08 -3.17 -14.31
N ALA A 185 14.78 -3.91 -15.39
CA ALA A 185 15.77 -4.62 -16.20
C ALA A 185 16.81 -3.67 -16.81
N GLU A 186 16.37 -2.52 -17.26
CA GLU A 186 17.22 -1.46 -17.82
C GLU A 186 17.87 -0.57 -16.74
N ARG A 187 17.56 -0.79 -15.46
CA ARG A 187 18.01 0.02 -14.30
C ARG A 187 17.65 1.51 -14.43
N ARG A 188 16.51 1.83 -15.05
CA ARG A 188 16.03 3.19 -15.28
C ARG A 188 15.13 3.66 -14.15
N LEU A 189 15.74 4.01 -13.02
CA LEU A 189 15.03 4.48 -11.83
C LEU A 189 14.16 5.71 -12.12
N ASP A 190 14.67 6.65 -12.91
CA ASP A 190 13.96 7.86 -13.33
C ASP A 190 12.63 7.54 -14.04
N ARG A 191 12.63 6.56 -14.93
CA ARG A 191 11.43 6.11 -15.66
C ARG A 191 10.46 5.37 -14.75
N LEU A 192 11.00 4.47 -13.91
CA LEU A 192 10.19 3.76 -12.92
C LEU A 192 9.43 4.74 -12.02
N LEU A 193 10.15 5.73 -11.44
CA LEU A 193 9.53 6.73 -10.59
C LEU A 193 8.54 7.64 -11.34
N SER A 194 8.84 7.98 -12.59
CA SER A 194 7.92 8.77 -13.43
C SER A 194 6.60 8.03 -13.66
N GLU A 195 6.66 6.72 -13.96
CA GLU A 195 5.47 5.88 -14.15
C GLU A 195 4.66 5.72 -12.86
N LEU A 196 5.32 5.45 -11.74
CA LEU A 196 4.66 5.37 -10.43
C LEU A 196 3.96 6.69 -10.08
N ARG A 197 4.64 7.82 -10.24
CA ARG A 197 4.09 9.16 -9.97
C ARG A 197 2.94 9.53 -10.88
N TYR A 198 3.02 9.17 -12.15
CA TYR A 198 1.93 9.36 -13.09
C TYR A 198 0.70 8.55 -12.67
N ALA A 199 0.88 7.26 -12.44
CA ALA A 199 -0.18 6.34 -12.03
C ALA A 199 -0.86 6.76 -10.72
N TYR A 200 -0.08 7.25 -9.74
CA TYR A 200 -0.59 7.72 -8.45
C TYR A 200 -1.59 8.87 -8.59
N ARG A 201 -1.35 9.79 -9.53
CA ARG A 201 -2.17 10.99 -9.75
C ARG A 201 -3.41 10.75 -10.61
N LEU A 202 -3.53 9.59 -11.24
CA LEU A 202 -4.72 9.26 -12.04
C LEU A 202 -5.95 9.12 -11.16
N GLY A 203 -7.10 9.58 -11.64
CA GLY A 203 -8.40 9.26 -11.05
C GLY A 203 -8.81 7.83 -11.37
N ALA A 204 -9.82 7.31 -10.65
CA ALA A 204 -10.22 5.91 -10.66
C ALA A 204 -10.32 5.30 -12.06
N GLU A 205 -11.15 5.90 -12.93
CA GLU A 205 -11.38 5.36 -14.27
C GLU A 205 -10.11 5.35 -15.14
N ALA A 206 -9.32 6.43 -15.09
CA ALA A 206 -8.08 6.53 -15.84
C ALA A 206 -7.03 5.55 -15.31
N LYS A 207 -6.96 5.36 -13.99
CA LYS A 207 -6.09 4.39 -13.32
C LYS A 207 -6.46 2.95 -13.72
N LEU A 208 -7.73 2.59 -13.67
CA LEU A 208 -8.20 1.28 -14.09
C LEU A 208 -7.85 0.99 -15.55
N ARG A 209 -8.13 1.95 -16.45
CA ARG A 209 -7.72 1.83 -17.88
C ARG A 209 -6.21 1.67 -18.01
N HIS A 210 -5.43 2.52 -17.35
CA HIS A 210 -3.97 2.49 -17.42
C HIS A 210 -3.39 1.14 -16.94
N PHE A 211 -4.00 0.52 -15.93
CA PHE A 211 -3.56 -0.76 -15.36
C PHE A 211 -4.09 -1.97 -16.15
N SER A 212 -5.20 -1.80 -16.88
CA SER A 212 -5.78 -2.88 -17.71
C SER A 212 -4.99 -3.17 -18.98
N HIS A 213 -4.25 -2.20 -19.52
CA HIS A 213 -3.47 -2.40 -20.74
C HIS A 213 -2.28 -3.32 -20.40
N GLY A 214 -2.45 -4.61 -20.70
CA GLY A 214 -1.34 -5.57 -20.75
C GLY A 214 -0.40 -5.25 -21.92
N THR A 215 0.84 -5.65 -21.78
CA THR A 215 1.82 -5.69 -22.88
C THR A 215 1.37 -6.62 -23.97
#